data_24dd63539d25d359350d530d08a7f7b7
#
_entry.id   24dd63539d25d359350d530d08a7f7b7
#
_cell.length_a   1.000
_cell.length_b   1.000
_cell.length_c   1.000
_cell.angle_alpha   90.00
_cell.angle_beta   90.00
_cell.angle_gamma   90.00
#
_symmetry.space_group_name_H-M   'P 1'
#
loop_
_entity.id
_entity.type
_entity.pdbx_description
1 polymer ?
#
loop_
_entity_poly.entity_id
_entity_poly.type
_entity_poly.pdbx_seq_one_letter_code
_entity_poly.pdbx_strand_id
1 'polypeptide(L)'
;MDGKAARQKDPLLDHPTIPAAPPARARANGLSEGWAAVLGLGWPVVFWLSGFLEPRPANPQAALTPIEVVVVGAFLVGLLATSVLAGTRQRAAAPAAVITGLVTVAMVVSCPVSGHHHFGAWWLGELALVLAMLAVSVAGLRETARR
;
A
#
# COMPACT_ATOMS: atom_id res chain seq x y z
N MET A 1 36.47 -60.39 30.35
CA MET A 1 34.99 -60.38 30.29
C MET A 1 34.57 -58.91 30.33
N ASP A 2 34.51 -58.27 29.13
CA ASP A 2 34.25 -56.88 29.02
C ASP A 2 32.76 -56.66 28.63
N GLY A 3 31.96 -56.28 29.64
CA GLY A 3 30.55 -55.96 29.48
C GLY A 3 30.38 -54.59 28.81
N LYS A 4 30.23 -54.57 27.48
CA LYS A 4 29.76 -53.39 26.77
C LYS A 4 28.28 -53.13 27.13
N ALA A 5 28.04 -52.20 28.04
CA ALA A 5 26.70 -51.65 28.27
C ALA A 5 26.24 -50.90 27.01
N ALA A 6 25.27 -51.45 26.29
CA ALA A 6 24.60 -50.82 25.19
C ALA A 6 23.78 -49.64 25.75
N ARG A 7 24.19 -48.40 25.42
CA ARG A 7 23.47 -47.18 25.74
C ARG A 7 22.18 -47.17 24.92
N GLN A 8 21.08 -47.53 25.57
CA GLN A 8 19.73 -47.48 25.02
C GLN A 8 19.40 -46.01 24.69
N LYS A 9 19.33 -45.68 23.40
CA LYS A 9 18.84 -44.38 22.92
C LYS A 9 17.37 -44.28 23.28
N ASP A 10 17.04 -43.31 24.11
CA ASP A 10 15.67 -43.00 24.52
C ASP A 10 14.93 -42.32 23.34
N PRO A 11 13.92 -42.98 22.69
CA PRO A 11 13.26 -42.46 21.53
C PRO A 11 12.25 -41.32 21.84
N LEU A 12 12.11 -40.94 23.13
CA LEU A 12 11.16 -39.94 23.59
C LEU A 12 11.72 -38.51 23.62
N LEU A 13 12.97 -38.27 23.18
CA LEU A 13 13.62 -36.96 23.22
C LEU A 13 13.64 -36.21 21.86
N ASP A 14 13.02 -36.79 20.82
CA ASP A 14 12.75 -36.01 19.57
C ASP A 14 11.54 -35.09 19.77
N HIS A 15 11.68 -34.11 20.66
CA HIS A 15 10.75 -32.97 20.63
C HIS A 15 10.96 -32.20 19.33
N PRO A 16 9.88 -31.97 18.54
CA PRO A 16 9.98 -31.11 17.36
C PRO A 16 10.53 -29.77 17.83
N THR A 17 11.72 -29.43 17.34
CA THR A 17 12.31 -28.09 17.55
C THR A 17 11.37 -27.06 16.98
N ILE A 18 10.57 -26.41 17.85
CA ILE A 18 9.76 -25.29 17.48
C ILE A 18 10.72 -24.26 16.87
N PRO A 19 10.51 -23.81 15.60
CA PRO A 19 11.38 -22.83 14.98
C PRO A 19 11.48 -21.61 15.91
N ALA A 20 12.70 -21.26 16.29
CA ALA A 20 12.93 -20.09 17.13
C ALA A 20 12.25 -18.88 16.51
N ALA A 21 11.45 -18.14 17.29
CA ALA A 21 10.82 -16.93 16.83
C ALA A 21 11.89 -16.00 16.22
N PRO A 22 11.64 -15.39 15.06
CA PRO A 22 12.62 -14.53 14.42
C PRO A 22 13.09 -13.45 15.40
N PRO A 23 14.39 -13.14 15.42
CA PRO A 23 14.98 -12.25 16.41
C PRO A 23 14.24 -10.90 16.43
N ALA A 24 13.99 -10.37 17.61
CA ALA A 24 13.23 -9.13 17.85
C ALA A 24 13.70 -7.94 17.00
N ARG A 25 14.98 -7.89 16.59
CA ARG A 25 15.56 -6.88 15.70
C ARG A 25 14.94 -6.87 14.29
N ALA A 26 14.47 -8.00 13.76
CA ALA A 26 13.82 -8.06 12.45
C ALA A 26 12.45 -7.35 12.47
N ARG A 27 11.78 -7.30 13.62
CA ARG A 27 10.49 -6.59 13.80
C ARG A 27 10.66 -5.07 13.97
N ALA A 28 11.82 -4.63 14.50
CA ALA A 28 12.10 -3.20 14.72
C ALA A 28 12.35 -2.42 13.42
N ASN A 29 12.72 -3.11 12.33
CA ASN A 29 13.08 -2.49 11.06
C ASN A 29 11.92 -2.35 10.05
N GLY A 30 10.70 -2.73 10.39
CA GLY A 30 9.52 -2.63 9.55
C GLY A 30 8.69 -1.37 9.80
N LEU A 31 7.68 -1.18 8.94
CA LEU A 31 6.63 -0.19 9.15
C LEU A 31 5.83 -0.54 10.41
N SER A 32 5.48 0.44 11.25
CA SER A 32 4.62 0.18 12.40
C SER A 32 3.23 -0.28 11.95
N GLU A 33 2.52 -1.01 12.82
CA GLU A 33 1.20 -1.56 12.50
C GLU A 33 0.18 -0.49 12.12
N GLY A 34 0.17 0.62 12.86
CA GLY A 34 -0.71 1.74 12.57
C GLY A 34 -0.43 2.36 11.20
N TRP A 35 0.84 2.60 10.86
CA TRP A 35 1.20 3.11 9.54
C TRP A 35 0.93 2.10 8.43
N ALA A 36 1.14 0.81 8.67
CA ALA A 36 0.80 -0.25 7.71
C ALA A 36 -0.70 -0.26 7.39
N ALA A 37 -1.56 -0.15 8.41
CA ALA A 37 -3.00 -0.06 8.22
C ALA A 37 -3.41 1.22 7.48
N VAL A 38 -2.89 2.38 7.90
CA VAL A 38 -3.23 3.68 7.29
C VAL A 38 -2.81 3.73 5.83
N LEU A 39 -1.59 3.32 5.48
CA LEU A 39 -1.11 3.36 4.10
C LEU A 39 -1.71 2.26 3.24
N GLY A 40 -1.91 1.06 3.80
CA GLY A 40 -2.42 -0.09 3.07
C GLY A 40 -3.91 -0.01 2.75
N LEU A 41 -4.70 0.61 3.63
CA LEU A 41 -6.15 0.77 3.46
C LEU A 41 -6.55 2.17 2.99
N GLY A 42 -5.75 3.19 3.32
CA GLY A 42 -6.10 4.58 3.05
C GLY A 42 -6.28 4.86 1.56
N TRP A 43 -5.35 4.44 0.71
CA TRP A 43 -5.46 4.64 -0.74
C TRP A 43 -6.62 3.88 -1.38
N PRO A 44 -6.88 2.59 -1.08
CA PRO A 44 -8.11 1.91 -1.53
C PRO A 44 -9.39 2.64 -1.11
N VAL A 45 -9.44 3.14 0.13
CA VAL A 45 -10.60 3.89 0.63
C VAL A 45 -10.77 5.22 -0.11
N VAL A 46 -9.67 5.98 -0.29
CA VAL A 46 -9.69 7.23 -1.08
C VAL A 46 -10.19 6.97 -2.50
N PHE A 47 -9.65 5.97 -3.17
CA PHE A 47 -10.08 5.58 -4.51
C PHE A 47 -11.57 5.24 -4.58
N TRP A 48 -12.05 4.47 -3.62
CA TRP A 48 -13.45 4.08 -3.55
C TRP A 48 -14.36 5.29 -3.29
N LEU A 49 -13.98 6.19 -2.36
CA LEU A 49 -14.71 7.41 -2.08
C LEU A 49 -14.72 8.38 -3.28
N SER A 50 -13.59 8.52 -3.99
CA SER A 50 -13.52 9.33 -5.21
C SER A 50 -14.55 8.87 -6.24
N GLY A 51 -14.71 7.56 -6.44
CA GLY A 51 -15.72 7.02 -7.36
C GLY A 51 -17.18 7.37 -6.99
N PHE A 52 -17.47 7.73 -5.74
CA PHE A 52 -18.78 8.24 -5.33
C PHE A 52 -18.95 9.75 -5.56
N LEU A 53 -17.85 10.48 -5.50
CA LEU A 53 -17.87 11.94 -5.73
C LEU A 53 -17.93 12.26 -7.22
N GLU A 54 -17.34 11.40 -8.05
CA GLU A 54 -17.23 11.61 -9.48
C GLU A 54 -18.59 11.45 -10.17
N PRO A 55 -19.06 12.47 -10.93
CA PRO A 55 -20.28 12.36 -11.71
C PRO A 55 -20.08 11.36 -12.86
N ARG A 56 -21.18 10.84 -13.38
CA ARG A 56 -21.11 10.01 -14.57
C ARG A 56 -20.45 10.78 -15.72
N PRO A 57 -19.53 10.16 -16.48
CA PRO A 57 -18.89 10.81 -17.61
C PRO A 57 -19.93 11.27 -18.64
N ALA A 58 -19.71 12.44 -19.22
CA ALA A 58 -20.60 13.01 -20.22
C ALA A 58 -20.71 12.13 -21.48
N ASN A 59 -19.64 11.40 -21.78
CA ASN A 59 -19.61 10.40 -22.85
C ASN A 59 -19.03 9.08 -22.35
N PRO A 60 -19.88 8.14 -21.86
CA PRO A 60 -19.41 6.84 -21.33
C PRO A 60 -18.80 5.93 -22.39
N GLN A 61 -18.93 6.25 -23.69
CA GLN A 61 -18.36 5.46 -24.78
C GLN A 61 -17.03 6.07 -25.30
N ALA A 62 -16.58 7.19 -24.76
CA ALA A 62 -15.28 7.76 -25.13
C ALA A 62 -14.16 6.77 -24.78
N ALA A 63 -13.39 6.35 -25.77
CA ALA A 63 -12.22 5.52 -25.55
C ALA A 63 -11.18 6.32 -24.77
N LEU A 64 -10.54 5.66 -23.79
CA LEU A 64 -9.41 6.24 -23.07
C LEU A 64 -8.28 6.53 -24.06
N THR A 65 -7.65 7.69 -23.92
CA THR A 65 -6.42 8.01 -24.65
C THR A 65 -5.28 7.11 -24.16
N PRO A 66 -4.24 6.86 -24.98
CA PRO A 66 -3.08 6.09 -24.54
C PRO A 66 -2.43 6.62 -23.26
N ILE A 67 -2.42 7.94 -23.06
CA ILE A 67 -1.88 8.57 -21.86
C ILE A 67 -2.75 8.23 -20.63
N GLU A 68 -4.06 8.31 -20.75
CA GLU A 68 -4.99 7.95 -19.67
C GLU A 68 -4.84 6.47 -19.29
N VAL A 69 -4.70 5.57 -20.27
CA VAL A 69 -4.44 4.15 -19.99
C VAL A 69 -3.14 3.97 -19.18
N VAL A 70 -2.06 4.68 -19.56
CA VAL A 70 -0.78 4.60 -18.83
C VAL A 70 -0.91 5.16 -17.42
N VAL A 71 -1.59 6.30 -17.24
CA VAL A 71 -1.76 6.93 -15.92
C VAL A 71 -2.63 6.07 -15.01
N VAL A 72 -3.75 5.56 -15.50
CA VAL A 72 -4.62 4.64 -14.76
C VAL A 72 -3.88 3.34 -14.42
N GLY A 73 -3.14 2.78 -15.37
CA GLY A 73 -2.31 1.59 -15.15
C GLY A 73 -1.25 1.83 -14.05
N ALA A 74 -0.53 2.95 -14.11
CA ALA A 74 0.45 3.35 -13.10
C ALA A 74 -0.19 3.52 -11.72
N PHE A 75 -1.37 4.13 -11.66
CA PHE A 75 -2.15 4.26 -10.43
C PHE A 75 -2.51 2.89 -9.84
N LEU A 76 -3.08 1.98 -10.63
CA LEU A 76 -3.48 0.64 -10.16
C LEU A 76 -2.28 -0.17 -9.66
N VAL A 77 -1.15 -0.11 -10.38
CA VAL A 77 0.11 -0.75 -9.95
C VAL A 77 0.61 -0.13 -8.64
N GLY A 78 0.59 1.19 -8.52
CA GLY A 78 0.98 1.91 -7.31
C GLY A 78 0.10 1.56 -6.12
N LEU A 79 -1.22 1.49 -6.33
CA LEU A 79 -2.21 1.10 -5.33
C LEU A 79 -1.94 -0.32 -4.81
N LEU A 80 -1.78 -1.28 -5.73
CA LEU A 80 -1.48 -2.66 -5.39
C LEU A 80 -0.14 -2.79 -4.66
N ALA A 81 0.91 -2.15 -5.18
CA ALA A 81 2.23 -2.17 -4.57
C ALA A 81 2.20 -1.59 -3.15
N THR A 82 1.56 -0.44 -2.96
CA THR A 82 1.39 0.19 -1.64
C THR A 82 0.69 -0.75 -0.66
N SER A 83 -0.42 -1.35 -1.07
CA SER A 83 -1.21 -2.25 -0.22
C SER A 83 -0.44 -3.51 0.15
N VAL A 84 0.27 -4.15 -0.80
CA VAL A 84 1.08 -5.34 -0.55
C VAL A 84 2.28 -5.02 0.36
N LEU A 85 3.02 -3.94 0.06
CA LEU A 85 4.17 -3.54 0.85
C LEU A 85 3.77 -3.14 2.28
N ALA A 86 2.63 -2.46 2.44
CA ALA A 86 2.08 -2.10 3.75
C ALA A 86 1.61 -3.35 4.50
N GLY A 87 0.89 -4.27 3.86
CA GLY A 87 0.45 -5.54 4.46
C GLY A 87 1.62 -6.41 4.93
N THR A 88 2.73 -6.38 4.22
CA THR A 88 3.99 -7.06 4.60
C THR A 88 4.89 -6.18 5.50
N ARG A 89 4.43 -5.01 5.92
CA ARG A 89 5.12 -4.05 6.79
C ARG A 89 6.50 -3.61 6.30
N GLN A 90 6.70 -3.58 5.00
CA GLN A 90 7.96 -3.12 4.41
C GLN A 90 8.08 -1.60 4.46
N ARG A 91 9.29 -1.09 4.75
CA ARG A 91 9.56 0.37 4.72
C ARG A 91 9.28 1.01 3.36
N ALA A 92 9.41 0.23 2.30
CA ALA A 92 9.11 0.66 0.93
C ALA A 92 7.64 1.05 0.71
N ALA A 93 6.71 0.68 1.61
CA ALA A 93 5.31 1.09 1.53
C ALA A 93 5.13 2.61 1.59
N ALA A 94 5.93 3.31 2.40
CA ALA A 94 5.80 4.75 2.56
C ALA A 94 6.18 5.54 1.27
N PRO A 95 7.35 5.32 0.65
CA PRO A 95 7.65 5.96 -0.64
C PRO A 95 6.70 5.50 -1.75
N ALA A 96 6.26 4.23 -1.77
CA ALA A 96 5.26 3.75 -2.73
C ALA A 96 3.93 4.52 -2.58
N ALA A 97 3.47 4.75 -1.35
CA ALA A 97 2.27 5.53 -1.07
C ALA A 97 2.37 6.99 -1.55
N VAL A 98 3.54 7.62 -1.39
CA VAL A 98 3.78 8.98 -1.91
C VAL A 98 3.74 9.01 -3.44
N ILE A 99 4.40 8.05 -4.11
CA ILE A 99 4.38 7.95 -5.57
C ILE A 99 2.95 7.71 -6.07
N THR A 100 2.21 6.78 -5.45
CA THR A 100 0.79 6.54 -5.77
C THR A 100 -0.02 7.84 -5.64
N GLY A 101 0.20 8.60 -4.56
CA GLY A 101 -0.47 9.88 -4.35
C GLY A 101 -0.17 10.92 -5.42
N LEU A 102 1.08 11.05 -5.85
CA LEU A 102 1.45 11.97 -6.93
C LEU A 102 0.81 11.58 -8.26
N VAL A 103 0.77 10.29 -8.59
CA VAL A 103 0.07 9.78 -9.78
C VAL A 103 -1.43 10.06 -9.68
N THR A 104 -2.03 9.87 -8.50
CA THR A 104 -3.45 10.16 -8.28
C THR A 104 -3.77 11.65 -8.44
N VAL A 105 -2.93 12.55 -7.92
CA VAL A 105 -3.08 14.00 -8.14
C VAL A 105 -3.03 14.31 -9.62
N ALA A 106 -2.08 13.75 -10.36
CA ALA A 106 -1.99 13.96 -11.81
C ALA A 106 -3.26 13.46 -12.52
N MET A 107 -3.81 12.32 -12.12
CA MET A 107 -5.05 11.76 -12.65
C MET A 107 -6.24 12.69 -12.38
N VAL A 108 -6.44 13.13 -11.14
CA VAL A 108 -7.53 14.03 -10.74
C VAL A 108 -7.46 15.36 -11.48
N VAL A 109 -6.27 15.91 -11.69
CA VAL A 109 -6.10 17.17 -12.43
C VAL A 109 -6.30 16.98 -13.93
N SER A 110 -5.90 15.83 -14.50
CA SER A 110 -6.03 15.57 -15.94
C SER A 110 -7.48 15.36 -16.38
N CYS A 111 -8.35 14.79 -15.54
CA CYS A 111 -9.73 14.47 -15.87
C CYS A 111 -10.53 15.67 -16.41
N PRO A 112 -10.62 16.83 -15.73
CA PRO A 112 -11.33 17.97 -16.26
C PRO A 112 -10.58 18.67 -17.41
N VAL A 113 -9.23 18.59 -17.44
CA VAL A 113 -8.42 19.20 -18.51
C VAL A 113 -8.62 18.45 -19.83
N SER A 114 -8.79 17.12 -19.79
CA SER A 114 -9.09 16.30 -20.97
C SER A 114 -10.55 16.44 -21.46
N GLY A 115 -11.40 17.14 -20.70
CA GLY A 115 -12.83 17.28 -21.02
C GLY A 115 -13.66 16.02 -20.73
N HIS A 116 -13.09 15.05 -20.02
CA HIS A 116 -13.79 13.82 -19.62
C HIS A 116 -14.94 14.14 -18.67
N HIS A 117 -14.70 15.06 -17.74
CA HIS A 117 -15.71 15.62 -16.84
C HIS A 117 -15.65 17.15 -16.81
N HIS A 118 -16.79 17.78 -16.50
CA HIS A 118 -16.83 19.23 -16.28
C HIS A 118 -16.32 19.59 -14.88
N PHE A 119 -15.63 20.70 -14.75
CA PHE A 119 -15.26 21.26 -13.45
C PHE A 119 -16.51 21.47 -12.58
N GLY A 120 -16.44 21.06 -11.31
CA GLY A 120 -17.53 21.21 -10.36
C GLY A 120 -17.07 21.05 -8.91
N ALA A 121 -17.97 21.23 -7.97
CA ALA A 121 -17.66 21.08 -6.53
C ALA A 121 -17.13 19.69 -6.17
N TRP A 122 -17.55 18.66 -6.89
CA TRP A 122 -17.08 17.28 -6.72
C TRP A 122 -15.56 17.17 -6.89
N TRP A 123 -15.00 17.85 -7.90
CA TRP A 123 -13.57 17.87 -8.19
C TRP A 123 -12.74 18.45 -7.04
N LEU A 124 -13.24 19.53 -6.40
CA LEU A 124 -12.59 20.11 -5.22
C LEU A 124 -12.58 19.12 -4.05
N GLY A 125 -13.69 18.40 -3.84
CA GLY A 125 -13.82 17.38 -2.82
C GLY A 125 -12.84 16.22 -3.05
N GLU A 126 -12.75 15.73 -4.27
CA GLU A 126 -11.81 14.68 -4.66
C GLU A 126 -10.36 15.12 -4.51
N LEU A 127 -10.02 16.30 -5.02
CA LEU A 127 -8.67 16.85 -4.88
C LEU A 127 -8.27 17.02 -3.40
N ALA A 128 -9.18 17.54 -2.58
CA ALA A 128 -8.93 17.69 -1.14
C ALA A 128 -8.69 16.34 -0.46
N LEU A 129 -9.48 15.31 -0.80
CA LEU A 129 -9.33 13.95 -0.27
C LEU A 129 -7.97 13.34 -0.65
N VAL A 130 -7.59 13.45 -1.91
CA VAL A 130 -6.31 12.95 -2.43
C VAL A 130 -5.12 13.68 -1.80
N LEU A 131 -5.19 15.01 -1.69
CA LEU A 131 -4.13 15.80 -1.05
C LEU A 131 -4.00 15.49 0.44
N ALA A 132 -5.11 15.26 1.16
CA ALA A 132 -5.08 14.83 2.56
C ALA A 132 -4.37 13.48 2.70
N MET A 133 -4.70 12.50 1.86
CA MET A 133 -4.04 11.19 1.90
C MET A 133 -2.57 11.25 1.47
N LEU A 134 -2.22 12.11 0.51
CA LEU A 134 -0.82 12.37 0.15
C LEU A 134 -0.04 12.98 1.32
N ALA A 135 -0.62 13.93 2.05
CA ALA A 135 0.00 14.51 3.25
C ALA A 135 0.23 13.44 4.34
N VAL A 136 -0.74 12.55 4.55
CA VAL A 136 -0.60 11.39 5.45
C VAL A 136 0.53 10.46 4.97
N SER A 137 0.63 10.20 3.67
CA SER A 137 1.70 9.36 3.09
C SER A 137 3.08 9.98 3.31
N VAL A 138 3.22 11.30 3.14
CA VAL A 138 4.46 12.05 3.43
C VAL A 138 4.80 12.01 4.92
N ALA A 139 3.81 12.11 5.81
CA ALA A 139 4.04 11.96 7.25
C ALA A 139 4.55 10.55 7.60
N GLY A 140 3.97 9.51 7.01
CA GLY A 140 4.46 8.12 7.13
C GLY A 140 5.89 7.94 6.63
N LEU A 141 6.25 8.59 5.50
CA LEU A 141 7.60 8.57 4.97
C LEU A 141 8.60 9.23 5.94
N ARG A 142 8.25 10.39 6.50
CA ARG A 142 9.09 11.09 7.50
C ARG A 142 9.29 10.26 8.77
N GLU A 143 8.25 9.58 9.23
CA GLU A 143 8.31 8.70 10.40
C GLU A 143 9.24 7.51 10.15
N THR A 144 9.15 6.89 8.96
CA THR A 144 10.05 5.77 8.59
C THR A 144 11.50 6.19 8.44
N ALA A 145 11.76 7.43 8.03
CA ALA A 145 13.13 7.99 7.91
C ALA A 145 13.78 8.31 9.28
N ARG A 146 12.98 8.51 10.33
CA ARG A 146 13.48 8.81 11.69
C ARG A 146 13.86 7.58 12.49
N ARG A 147 13.41 6.40 12.05
CA ARG A 147 13.67 5.09 12.69
C ARG A 147 14.89 4.40 12.09
#